data_b8d7892147b9ba6c4437bce53ef918e4
#
_entry.id   b8d7892147b9ba6c4437bce53ef918e4
#
_cell.length_a   1.000
_cell.length_b   1.000
_cell.length_c   1.000
_cell.angle_alpha   90.00
_cell.angle_beta   90.00
_cell.angle_gamma   90.00
#
_symmetry.space_group_name_H-M   'P 1'
#
loop_
_entity.id
_entity.type
_entity.pdbx_description
1 polymer ?
#
loop_
_entity_poly.entity_id
_entity_poly.type
_entity_poly.pdbx_seq_one_letter_code
_entity_poly.pdbx_strand_id
1 'polypeptide(L)'
;AARGRTCCSVSSGDEEFCFPISIPEMHAIRGAGQGGDECFVLVPNSPGFVEQLGFLMPDLDIGTAFPEQGSHWRLATTAQGDCVFLGPTGCMLDREVRPTYCRLFPLWQFRGQLTWFTAAECLANEECSSLAAMLEAMGTGGEEIRTLFREMCAKLGLDTDDKVNS
;
A
#
# COMPACT_ATOMS: atom_id res chain seq x y z
N ALA A 1 -16.82 -12.34 -15.90
CA ALA A 1 -16.32 -11.57 -14.76
C ALA A 1 -15.40 -10.49 -15.32
N ALA A 2 -15.81 -9.23 -15.26
CA ALA A 2 -14.98 -8.09 -15.64
C ALA A 2 -13.76 -8.07 -14.71
N ARG A 3 -12.58 -8.22 -15.28
CA ARG A 3 -11.31 -8.00 -14.56
C ARG A 3 -11.09 -6.48 -14.45
N GLY A 4 -11.74 -5.85 -13.46
CA GLY A 4 -11.34 -4.52 -13.06
C GLY A 4 -9.92 -4.63 -12.50
N ARG A 5 -9.00 -3.73 -12.91
CA ARG A 5 -7.70 -3.62 -12.28
C ARG A 5 -7.90 -3.29 -10.82
N THR A 6 -7.23 -4.02 -9.97
CA THR A 6 -7.26 -3.84 -8.51
C THR A 6 -5.91 -3.24 -8.09
N CYS A 7 -5.80 -2.78 -6.83
CA CYS A 7 -4.51 -2.42 -6.23
C CYS A 7 -3.46 -3.55 -6.29
N CYS A 8 -3.88 -4.74 -6.72
CA CYS A 8 -3.06 -5.93 -6.87
C CYS A 8 -2.53 -6.12 -8.30
N SER A 9 -2.71 -5.17 -9.20
CA SER A 9 -2.23 -5.23 -10.58
C SER A 9 -1.55 -3.92 -10.97
N VAL A 10 -0.39 -4.02 -11.57
CA VAL A 10 0.34 -2.90 -12.16
C VAL A 10 0.54 -3.16 -13.65
N SER A 11 0.68 -2.10 -14.43
CA SER A 11 1.05 -2.26 -15.84
C SER A 11 2.47 -2.83 -15.94
N SER A 12 2.71 -3.69 -16.92
CA SER A 12 4.06 -4.23 -17.15
C SER A 12 5.03 -3.07 -17.43
N GLY A 13 6.11 -3.00 -16.67
CA GLY A 13 7.09 -1.92 -16.69
C GLY A 13 6.89 -0.86 -15.60
N ASP A 14 5.77 -0.88 -14.88
CA ASP A 14 5.47 0.04 -13.78
C ASP A 14 5.72 -0.58 -12.39
N GLU A 15 6.41 -1.72 -12.33
CA GLU A 15 6.69 -2.44 -11.08
C GLU A 15 7.53 -1.62 -10.10
N GLU A 16 8.29 -0.63 -10.59
CA GLU A 16 9.03 0.31 -9.73
C GLU A 16 8.09 1.13 -8.83
N PHE A 17 6.83 1.31 -9.23
CA PHE A 17 5.83 2.05 -8.48
C PHE A 17 5.02 1.18 -7.50
N CYS A 18 5.33 -0.10 -7.37
CA CYS A 18 4.74 -0.94 -6.33
C CYS A 18 5.07 -0.38 -4.94
N PHE A 19 4.07 -0.37 -4.06
CA PHE A 19 4.25 0.12 -2.71
C PHE A 19 5.21 -0.79 -1.92
N PRO A 20 6.09 -0.24 -1.07
CA PRO A 20 7.04 -1.03 -0.30
C PRO A 20 6.33 -1.84 0.78
N ILE A 21 6.90 -3.00 1.11
CA ILE A 21 6.50 -3.83 2.25
C ILE A 21 7.59 -3.81 3.31
N SER A 22 7.20 -3.73 4.57
CA SER A 22 8.12 -3.76 5.69
C SER A 22 8.57 -5.19 6.03
N ILE A 23 9.74 -5.31 6.68
CA ILE A 23 10.25 -6.61 7.17
C ILE A 23 9.29 -7.27 8.17
N PRO A 24 8.68 -6.56 9.14
CA PRO A 24 7.67 -7.16 10.01
C PRO A 24 6.46 -7.75 9.27
N GLU A 25 6.00 -7.10 8.20
CA GLU A 25 4.89 -7.59 7.40
C GLU A 25 5.28 -8.85 6.60
N MET A 26 6.49 -8.89 6.05
CA MET A 26 7.02 -10.10 5.41
C MET A 26 7.07 -11.27 6.39
N HIS A 27 7.54 -11.03 7.62
CA HIS A 27 7.58 -12.05 8.67
C HIS A 27 6.17 -12.52 9.07
N ALA A 28 5.19 -11.63 9.11
CA ALA A 28 3.81 -12.00 9.41
C ALA A 28 3.22 -12.94 8.35
N ILE A 29 3.44 -12.65 7.07
CA ILE A 29 2.99 -13.49 5.94
C ILE A 29 3.66 -14.87 6.01
N ARG A 30 4.99 -14.92 6.20
CA ARG A 30 5.74 -16.18 6.34
C ARG A 30 5.30 -16.97 7.56
N GLY A 31 5.15 -16.31 8.71
CA GLY A 31 4.73 -16.94 9.96
C GLY A 31 3.34 -17.54 9.90
N ALA A 32 2.45 -16.98 9.08
CA ALA A 32 1.13 -17.53 8.82
C ALA A 32 1.15 -18.69 7.79
N GLY A 33 2.31 -19.00 7.20
CA GLY A 33 2.45 -20.04 6.17
C GLY A 33 1.78 -19.69 4.83
N GLN A 34 1.56 -18.39 4.58
CA GLN A 34 0.83 -17.92 3.38
C GLN A 34 1.73 -17.45 2.26
N GLY A 35 3.05 -17.44 2.44
CA GLY A 35 4.01 -17.07 1.40
C GLY A 35 5.45 -17.40 1.78
N GLY A 36 6.24 -17.81 0.80
CA GLY A 36 7.68 -18.05 0.90
C GLY A 36 8.52 -16.87 0.43
N ASP A 37 9.84 -17.05 0.35
CA ASP A 37 10.78 -16.00 -0.06
C ASP A 37 10.54 -15.50 -1.49
N GLU A 38 10.02 -16.36 -2.35
CA GLU A 38 9.68 -16.06 -3.75
C GLU A 38 8.56 -15.01 -3.89
N CYS A 39 7.80 -14.77 -2.83
CA CYS A 39 6.73 -13.78 -2.82
C CYS A 39 7.22 -12.34 -2.60
N PHE A 40 8.51 -12.16 -2.34
CA PHE A 40 9.10 -10.86 -2.03
C PHE A 40 10.30 -10.57 -2.93
N VAL A 41 10.43 -9.32 -3.36
CA VAL A 41 11.53 -8.89 -4.24
C VAL A 41 12.20 -7.68 -3.63
N LEU A 42 13.54 -7.72 -3.52
CA LEU A 42 14.36 -6.58 -3.15
C LEU A 42 14.71 -5.79 -4.41
N VAL A 43 14.33 -4.53 -4.46
CA VAL A 43 14.55 -3.65 -5.60
C VAL A 43 15.23 -2.34 -5.17
N PRO A 44 16.04 -1.71 -6.03
CA PRO A 44 16.67 -0.43 -5.70
C PRO A 44 15.61 0.69 -5.54
N ASN A 45 15.93 1.68 -4.71
CA ASN A 45 15.15 2.90 -4.58
C ASN A 45 15.37 3.78 -5.81
N SER A 46 14.59 3.58 -6.86
CA SER A 46 14.69 4.41 -8.07
C SER A 46 14.24 5.84 -7.76
N PRO A 47 14.75 6.85 -8.50
CA PRO A 47 14.28 8.23 -8.35
C PRO A 47 12.75 8.36 -8.50
N GLY A 48 12.16 7.65 -9.45
CA GLY A 48 10.72 7.64 -9.67
C GLY A 48 9.94 7.06 -8.49
N PHE A 49 10.44 5.99 -7.87
CA PHE A 49 9.87 5.42 -6.66
C PHE A 49 9.88 6.41 -5.48
N VAL A 50 11.02 7.05 -5.22
CA VAL A 50 11.16 8.02 -4.11
C VAL A 50 10.28 9.25 -4.35
N GLU A 51 10.23 9.75 -5.59
CA GLU A 51 9.38 10.87 -5.98
C GLU A 51 7.89 10.54 -5.77
N GLN A 52 7.45 9.35 -6.18
CA GLN A 52 6.06 8.91 -5.99
C GLN A 52 5.69 8.84 -4.50
N LEU A 53 6.55 8.26 -3.66
CA LEU A 53 6.29 8.22 -2.21
C LEU A 53 6.23 9.63 -1.62
N GLY A 54 7.11 10.52 -2.04
CA GLY A 54 7.09 11.94 -1.62
C GLY A 54 5.80 12.65 -2.04
N PHE A 55 5.26 12.32 -3.22
CA PHE A 55 3.97 12.84 -3.66
C PHE A 55 2.79 12.30 -2.82
N LEU A 56 2.82 11.00 -2.48
CA LEU A 56 1.79 10.37 -1.67
C LEU A 56 1.83 10.80 -0.19
N MET A 57 3.01 11.10 0.32
CA MET A 57 3.28 11.42 1.72
C MET A 57 4.16 12.68 1.85
N PRO A 58 3.66 13.86 1.41
CA PRO A 58 4.48 15.07 1.28
C PRO A 58 4.97 15.65 2.61
N ASP A 59 4.36 15.25 3.72
CA ASP A 59 4.73 15.72 5.06
C ASP A 59 5.78 14.84 5.75
N LEU A 60 6.21 13.74 5.10
CA LEU A 60 7.16 12.78 5.64
C LEU A 60 8.53 12.87 4.96
N ASP A 61 9.58 12.55 5.70
CA ASP A 61 10.94 12.48 5.17
C ASP A 61 11.19 11.12 4.49
N ILE A 62 10.79 11.03 3.22
CA ILE A 62 10.94 9.81 2.41
C ILE A 62 12.42 9.48 2.18
N GLY A 63 13.26 10.49 1.96
CA GLY A 63 14.68 10.30 1.62
C GLY A 63 15.48 9.62 2.72
N THR A 64 15.13 9.83 3.98
CA THR A 64 15.79 9.16 5.11
C THR A 64 15.40 7.69 5.19
N ALA A 65 14.13 7.35 5.00
CA ALA A 65 13.65 5.96 5.03
C ALA A 65 14.03 5.18 3.75
N PHE A 66 14.04 5.85 2.61
CA PHE A 66 14.33 5.28 1.29
C PHE A 66 15.43 6.07 0.57
N PRO A 67 16.69 6.00 1.04
CA PRO A 67 17.79 6.73 0.39
C PRO A 67 18.05 6.21 -1.03
N GLU A 68 18.50 7.08 -1.92
CA GLU A 68 18.76 6.77 -3.34
C GLU A 68 19.76 5.62 -3.55
N GLN A 69 20.69 5.44 -2.61
CA GLN A 69 21.69 4.34 -2.65
C GLN A 69 21.17 3.05 -2.00
N GLY A 70 19.91 3.04 -1.54
CA GLY A 70 19.31 1.92 -0.84
C GLY A 70 18.41 1.06 -1.72
N SER A 71 17.76 0.12 -1.05
CA SER A 71 16.81 -0.81 -1.66
C SER A 71 15.62 -0.98 -0.72
N HIS A 72 14.50 -1.41 -1.27
CA HIS A 72 13.31 -1.75 -0.50
C HIS A 72 12.73 -3.08 -0.95
N TRP A 73 11.98 -3.69 -0.06
CA TRP A 73 11.20 -4.88 -0.38
C TRP A 73 9.83 -4.50 -0.94
N ARG A 74 9.36 -5.25 -1.90
CA ARG A 74 7.99 -5.22 -2.39
C ARG A 74 7.43 -6.62 -2.59
N LEU A 75 6.13 -6.74 -2.72
CA LEU A 75 5.51 -7.99 -3.15
C LEU A 75 5.92 -8.30 -4.59
N ALA A 76 6.15 -9.57 -4.86
CA ALA A 76 6.42 -10.03 -6.22
C ALA A 76 5.16 -9.90 -7.09
N THR A 77 5.38 -9.72 -8.38
CA THR A 77 4.36 -9.66 -9.42
C THR A 77 4.57 -10.76 -10.45
N THR A 78 3.50 -11.22 -11.07
CA THR A 78 3.56 -12.14 -12.21
C THR A 78 4.06 -11.40 -13.46
N ALA A 79 4.33 -12.13 -14.53
CA ALA A 79 4.69 -11.53 -15.83
C ALA A 79 3.59 -10.62 -16.41
N GLN A 80 2.36 -10.75 -15.94
CA GLN A 80 1.21 -9.93 -16.32
C GLN A 80 1.05 -8.69 -15.44
N GLY A 81 1.91 -8.50 -14.41
CA GLY A 81 1.87 -7.40 -13.46
C GLY A 81 0.91 -7.62 -12.28
N ASP A 82 0.34 -8.81 -12.12
CA ASP A 82 -0.53 -9.12 -10.99
C ASP A 82 0.30 -9.47 -9.76
N CYS A 83 -0.15 -9.00 -8.59
CA CYS A 83 0.43 -9.43 -7.31
C CYS A 83 0.34 -10.96 -7.18
N VAL A 84 1.41 -11.60 -6.71
CA VAL A 84 1.45 -13.08 -6.53
C VAL A 84 0.37 -13.60 -5.59
N PHE A 85 -0.19 -12.77 -4.74
CA PHE A 85 -1.31 -13.12 -3.85
C PHE A 85 -2.69 -12.81 -4.44
N LEU A 86 -2.78 -12.38 -5.70
CA LEU A 86 -4.05 -12.16 -6.35
C LEU A 86 -4.61 -13.49 -6.87
N GLY A 87 -5.68 -13.96 -6.25
CA GLY A 87 -6.41 -15.14 -6.67
C GLY A 87 -7.68 -14.80 -7.48
N PRO A 88 -8.42 -15.81 -7.92
CA PRO A 88 -9.64 -15.64 -8.73
C PRO A 88 -10.75 -14.80 -8.07
N THR A 89 -10.78 -14.80 -6.74
CA THR A 89 -11.80 -14.13 -5.93
C THR A 89 -11.25 -12.93 -5.15
N GLY A 90 -10.02 -12.51 -5.42
CA GLY A 90 -9.34 -11.43 -4.73
C GLY A 90 -8.06 -11.88 -4.01
N CYS A 91 -7.59 -11.11 -3.03
CA CYS A 91 -6.38 -11.40 -2.31
C CYS A 91 -6.48 -12.72 -1.52
N MET A 92 -5.51 -13.62 -1.71
CA MET A 92 -5.44 -14.91 -1.02
C MET A 92 -4.91 -14.81 0.43
N LEU A 93 -4.29 -13.67 0.78
CA LEU A 93 -3.84 -13.46 2.15
C LEU A 93 -5.01 -13.22 3.09
N ASP A 94 -4.95 -13.79 4.29
CA ASP A 94 -5.84 -13.43 5.38
C ASP A 94 -5.72 -11.95 5.71
N ARG A 95 -6.84 -11.30 6.07
CA ARG A 95 -6.89 -9.85 6.28
C ARG A 95 -5.84 -9.36 7.30
N GLU A 96 -5.62 -10.15 8.35
CA GLU A 96 -4.72 -9.83 9.46
C GLU A 96 -3.25 -9.77 9.05
N VAL A 97 -2.87 -10.54 8.04
CA VAL A 97 -1.47 -10.59 7.55
C VAL A 97 -1.24 -9.81 6.27
N ARG A 98 -2.30 -9.23 5.69
CA ARG A 98 -2.13 -8.34 4.53
C ARG A 98 -1.27 -7.15 4.91
N PRO A 99 -0.36 -6.73 4.02
CA PRO A 99 0.38 -5.48 4.21
C PRO A 99 -0.56 -4.32 4.54
N THR A 100 -0.14 -3.44 5.42
CA THR A 100 -0.98 -2.33 5.91
C THR A 100 -1.46 -1.44 4.77
N TYR A 101 -0.61 -1.21 3.76
CA TYR A 101 -1.01 -0.52 2.53
C TYR A 101 -2.20 -1.21 1.83
N CYS A 102 -2.17 -2.54 1.70
CA CYS A 102 -3.25 -3.31 1.07
C CYS A 102 -4.55 -3.25 1.88
N ARG A 103 -4.45 -3.08 3.21
CA ARG A 103 -5.60 -2.91 4.10
C ARG A 103 -6.17 -1.49 4.06
N LEU A 104 -5.32 -0.49 3.79
CA LEU A 104 -5.70 0.90 3.63
C LEU A 104 -6.42 1.16 2.31
N PHE A 105 -5.90 0.61 1.22
CA PHE A 105 -6.40 0.90 -0.12
C PHE A 105 -7.90 0.57 -0.28
N PRO A 106 -8.72 1.44 -0.87
CA PRO A 106 -8.38 2.69 -1.56
C PRO A 106 -8.34 3.94 -0.66
N LEU A 107 -8.54 3.79 0.64
CA LEU A 107 -8.50 4.90 1.60
C LEU A 107 -7.06 5.35 1.85
N TRP A 108 -6.87 6.64 2.12
CA TRP A 108 -5.56 7.23 2.34
C TRP A 108 -5.63 8.44 3.27
N GLN A 109 -4.50 8.79 3.89
CA GLN A 109 -4.33 10.04 4.59
C GLN A 109 -3.33 10.92 3.82
N PHE A 110 -3.80 12.09 3.38
CA PHE A 110 -3.00 13.08 2.68
C PHE A 110 -3.03 14.41 3.43
N ARG A 111 -1.87 14.91 3.86
CA ARG A 111 -1.75 16.14 4.65
C ARG A 111 -2.71 16.18 5.85
N GLY A 112 -2.76 15.10 6.61
CA GLY A 112 -3.64 14.96 7.76
C GLY A 112 -5.14 14.77 7.44
N GLN A 113 -5.54 14.86 6.19
CA GLN A 113 -6.94 14.68 5.76
C GLN A 113 -7.16 13.27 5.20
N LEU A 114 -8.29 12.66 5.53
CA LEU A 114 -8.70 11.42 4.92
C LEU A 114 -9.18 11.67 3.49
N THR A 115 -8.73 10.82 2.59
CA THR A 115 -9.09 10.83 1.17
C THR A 115 -9.13 9.38 0.64
N TRP A 116 -9.33 9.21 -0.64
CA TRP A 116 -9.21 7.91 -1.29
C TRP A 116 -8.63 8.06 -2.70
N PHE A 117 -8.02 6.99 -3.20
CA PHE A 117 -7.53 6.95 -4.56
C PHE A 117 -8.68 6.81 -5.55
N THR A 118 -8.78 7.73 -6.49
CA THR A 118 -9.74 7.70 -7.59
C THR A 118 -9.15 6.95 -8.78
N ALA A 119 -9.07 5.62 -8.69
CA ALA A 119 -8.70 4.81 -9.84
C ALA A 119 -9.96 4.44 -10.63
N ALA A 120 -9.98 4.75 -11.92
CA ALA A 120 -11.12 4.52 -12.81
C ALA A 120 -11.56 3.04 -12.91
N GLU A 121 -10.73 2.13 -12.44
CA GLU A 121 -10.92 0.69 -12.50
C GLU A 121 -11.15 0.06 -11.12
N CYS A 122 -11.30 0.87 -10.07
CA CYS A 122 -11.61 0.38 -8.72
C CYS A 122 -13.13 0.29 -8.54
N LEU A 123 -13.64 -0.92 -8.31
CA LEU A 123 -15.07 -1.14 -8.08
C LEU A 123 -15.64 -0.25 -6.98
N ALA A 124 -14.88 0.00 -5.92
CA ALA A 124 -15.31 0.88 -4.84
C ALA A 124 -15.52 2.33 -5.31
N ASN A 125 -14.80 2.80 -6.34
CA ASN A 125 -14.99 4.12 -6.92
C ASN A 125 -16.24 4.22 -7.81
N GLU A 126 -16.65 3.12 -8.43
CA GLU A 126 -17.88 3.09 -9.21
C GLU A 126 -19.14 3.17 -8.33
N GLU A 127 -19.05 2.62 -7.10
CA GLU A 127 -20.17 2.50 -6.17
C GLU A 127 -20.24 3.63 -5.13
N CYS A 128 -19.12 4.32 -4.86
CA CYS A 128 -19.00 5.30 -3.77
C CYS A 128 -18.75 6.71 -4.29
N SER A 129 -19.67 7.63 -4.00
CA SER A 129 -19.58 9.04 -4.40
C SER A 129 -19.01 9.97 -3.34
N SER A 130 -18.72 9.47 -2.13
CA SER A 130 -18.20 10.25 -1.01
C SER A 130 -17.30 9.43 -0.10
N LEU A 131 -16.46 10.12 0.70
CA LEU A 131 -15.62 9.47 1.71
C LEU A 131 -16.47 8.66 2.71
N ALA A 132 -17.59 9.20 3.14
CA ALA A 132 -18.49 8.52 4.07
C ALA A 132 -19.01 7.20 3.49
N ALA A 133 -19.47 7.21 2.23
CA ALA A 133 -19.93 6.02 1.53
C ALA A 133 -18.80 4.99 1.36
N MET A 134 -17.57 5.45 1.08
CA MET A 134 -16.40 4.58 0.96
C MET A 134 -16.05 3.91 2.30
N LEU A 135 -16.05 4.65 3.40
CA LEU A 135 -15.79 4.12 4.74
C LEU A 135 -16.84 3.07 5.12
N GLU A 136 -18.12 3.35 4.84
CA GLU A 136 -19.23 2.42 5.08
C GLU A 136 -19.09 1.14 4.24
N ALA A 137 -18.84 1.27 2.94
CA ALA A 137 -18.66 0.13 2.03
C ALA A 137 -17.47 -0.76 2.43
N MET A 138 -16.40 -0.15 2.96
CA MET A 138 -15.22 -0.86 3.46
C MET A 138 -15.40 -1.42 4.88
N GLY A 139 -16.51 -1.10 5.56
CA GLY A 139 -16.81 -1.53 6.92
C GLY A 139 -15.80 -0.98 7.94
N THR A 140 -15.32 0.24 7.76
CA THR A 140 -14.28 0.87 8.59
C THR A 140 -14.65 2.30 8.98
N GLY A 141 -13.90 2.88 9.91
CA GLY A 141 -14.05 4.25 10.38
C GLY A 141 -12.80 5.10 10.15
N GLY A 142 -12.96 6.41 10.18
CA GLY A 142 -11.86 7.35 9.95
C GLY A 142 -10.70 7.17 10.93
N GLU A 143 -10.95 6.89 12.20
CA GLU A 143 -9.90 6.67 13.21
C GLU A 143 -9.14 5.36 12.96
N GLU A 144 -9.80 4.32 12.50
CA GLU A 144 -9.14 3.07 12.12
C GLU A 144 -8.17 3.30 10.96
N ILE A 145 -8.59 4.06 9.94
CA ILE A 145 -7.74 4.39 8.79
C ILE A 145 -6.54 5.25 9.22
N ARG A 146 -6.72 6.23 10.10
CA ARG A 146 -5.60 7.03 10.64
C ARG A 146 -4.63 6.17 11.43
N THR A 147 -5.12 5.22 12.20
CA THR A 147 -4.29 4.27 12.95
C THR A 147 -3.50 3.37 12.02
N LEU A 148 -4.14 2.78 11.02
CA LEU A 148 -3.47 1.96 10.01
C LEU A 148 -2.40 2.74 9.23
N PHE A 149 -2.68 4.00 8.88
CA PHE A 149 -1.71 4.85 8.21
C PHE A 149 -0.46 5.09 9.06
N ARG A 150 -0.64 5.42 10.35
CA ARG A 150 0.48 5.58 11.29
C ARG A 150 1.27 4.29 11.48
N GLU A 151 0.59 3.16 11.62
CA GLU A 151 1.25 1.85 11.71
C GLU A 151 2.09 1.54 10.46
N MET A 152 1.57 1.82 9.29
CA MET A 152 2.30 1.65 8.03
C MET A 152 3.55 2.51 8.00
N CYS A 153 3.43 3.79 8.33
CA CYS A 153 4.55 4.71 8.37
C CYS A 153 5.63 4.22 9.37
N ALA A 154 5.23 3.86 10.58
CA ALA A 154 6.15 3.34 11.59
C ALA A 154 6.87 2.08 11.13
N LYS A 155 6.17 1.13 10.53
CA LYS A 155 6.77 -0.11 9.98
C LYS A 155 7.75 0.16 8.84
N LEU A 156 7.56 1.21 8.07
CA LEU A 156 8.44 1.63 6.98
C LEU A 156 9.58 2.54 7.44
N GLY A 157 9.66 2.87 8.73
CA GLY A 157 10.69 3.78 9.27
C GLY A 157 10.43 5.24 8.93
N LEU A 158 9.18 5.60 8.63
CA LEU A 158 8.73 6.97 8.39
C LEU A 158 8.19 7.54 9.71
N ASP A 159 8.86 8.55 10.24
CA ASP A 159 8.40 9.24 11.43
C ASP A 159 7.17 10.09 11.10
N THR A 160 6.08 9.79 11.80
CA THR A 160 4.87 10.61 11.80
C THR A 160 4.85 11.56 13.01
N ASP A 161 6.01 11.84 13.59
CA ASP A 161 6.11 12.73 14.74
C ASP A 161 5.47 14.07 14.42
N ASP A 162 4.42 14.36 15.19
CA ASP A 162 3.62 15.57 15.17
C ASP A 162 4.47 16.86 15.11
N LYS A 163 4.79 17.31 13.90
CA LYS A 163 5.11 18.72 13.67
C LYS A 163 3.84 19.57 13.70
N VAL A 164 2.91 19.23 14.60
CA VAL A 164 1.75 20.02 14.93
C VAL A 164 1.91 20.51 16.37
N ASN A 165 2.95 21.32 16.60
CA ASN A 165 2.98 22.35 17.64
C ASN A 165 4.22 23.23 17.45
N SER A 166 4.13 24.16 16.54
CA SER A 166 4.86 25.43 16.62
C SER A 166 4.13 26.48 15.81
#